data_d42f97fba176722dcc9935bb4d110f68
#
_entry.id   d42f97fba176722dcc9935bb4d110f68
#
_cell.length_a   1.000
_cell.length_b   1.000
_cell.length_c   1.000
_cell.angle_alpha   90.00
_cell.angle_beta   90.00
_cell.angle_gamma   90.00
#
_symmetry.space_group_name_H-M   'P 1'
#
loop_
_entity.id
_entity.type
_entity.pdbx_description
1 polymer ?
#
loop_
_entity_poly.entity_id
_entity_poly.type
_entity_poly.pdbx_seq_one_letter_code
_entity_poly.pdbx_strand_id
1 'polypeptide(L)'
;MYKRQEVNTPGNPLTHTILRGAVNKHGQTIPNYHYEDLIRLYNMYAARDLENPAVIVDANHSNSGKQYLEQVRIVKEVLHSCHHSADVKKLVKGVMIESYIEPGNQKVGDGVYGKSITDACLGWAESEKLLYDIADLA
;
A
#
# COMPACT_ATOMS: atom_id res chain seq x y z
N MET A 1 22.17 31.08 8.85
CA MET A 1 20.90 31.17 9.56
C MET A 1 19.77 30.84 8.58
N TYR A 2 19.16 29.67 8.65
CA TYR A 2 18.06 29.30 7.75
C TYR A 2 16.80 30.03 8.21
N LYS A 3 16.28 30.91 7.35
CA LYS A 3 15.00 31.57 7.58
C LYS A 3 13.89 30.52 7.39
N ARG A 4 13.13 30.20 8.43
CA ARG A 4 11.90 29.41 8.32
C ARG A 4 10.84 30.30 7.67
N GLN A 5 10.18 29.77 6.65
CA GLN A 5 9.01 30.40 6.03
C GLN A 5 7.77 29.59 6.40
N GLU A 6 6.72 30.28 6.73
CA GLU A 6 5.38 29.70 6.78
C GLU A 6 4.75 29.83 5.40
N VAL A 7 4.26 28.72 4.88
CA VAL A 7 3.60 28.68 3.58
C VAL A 7 2.16 28.22 3.78
N ASN A 8 1.22 29.08 3.44
CA ASN A 8 -0.20 28.77 3.40
C ASN A 8 -0.61 28.42 1.97
N THR A 9 -1.28 27.30 1.79
CA THR A 9 -1.81 26.86 0.50
C THR A 9 -3.32 26.69 0.59
N PRO A 10 -4.04 26.71 -0.55
CA PRO A 10 -5.47 26.42 -0.56
C PRO A 10 -5.82 24.96 -0.23
N GLY A 11 -4.79 24.12 -0.01
CA GLY A 11 -4.96 22.69 0.15
C GLY A 11 -5.09 21.94 -1.18
N ASN A 12 -5.32 20.62 -1.09
CA ASN A 12 -5.59 19.78 -2.24
C ASN A 12 -6.72 18.79 -1.89
N PRO A 13 -7.92 18.95 -2.47
CA PRO A 13 -9.05 18.07 -2.19
C PRO A 13 -8.87 16.64 -2.70
N LEU A 14 -7.88 16.39 -3.58
CA LEU A 14 -7.58 15.07 -4.14
C LEU A 14 -6.54 14.28 -3.33
N THR A 15 -6.11 14.79 -2.17
CA THR A 15 -5.21 14.05 -1.29
C THR A 15 -5.88 12.80 -0.75
N HIS A 16 -5.08 11.77 -0.52
CA HIS A 16 -5.53 10.49 0.05
C HIS A 16 -4.50 9.92 1.01
N THR A 17 -4.93 8.99 1.84
CA THR A 17 -4.05 8.26 2.75
C THR A 17 -3.47 7.03 2.05
N ILE A 18 -2.18 6.75 2.33
CA ILE A 18 -1.56 5.48 1.99
C ILE A 18 -1.27 4.72 3.29
N LEU A 19 -1.79 3.50 3.40
CA LEU A 19 -1.47 2.59 4.50
C LEU A 19 -0.27 1.75 4.09
N ARG A 20 0.87 2.03 4.68
CA ARG A 20 2.17 1.44 4.33
C ARG A 20 2.78 0.61 5.46
N GLY A 21 2.09 0.53 6.60
CA GLY A 21 2.64 0.03 7.84
C GLY A 21 3.65 0.99 8.46
N ALA A 22 4.28 0.55 9.52
CA ALA A 22 5.28 1.33 10.25
C ALA A 22 6.41 0.44 10.76
N VAL A 23 7.51 1.05 11.19
CA VAL A 23 8.56 0.39 11.97
C VAL A 23 8.62 1.06 13.34
N ASN A 24 8.54 0.27 14.40
CA ASN A 24 8.62 0.79 15.75
C ASN A 24 10.07 1.08 16.15
N LYS A 25 10.26 1.66 17.36
CA LYS A 25 11.58 1.99 17.91
C LYS A 25 12.50 0.79 18.15
N HIS A 26 11.97 -0.43 18.09
CA HIS A 26 12.71 -1.67 18.25
C HIS A 26 13.02 -2.35 16.91
N GLY A 27 12.72 -1.70 15.79
CA GLY A 27 12.95 -2.23 14.42
C GLY A 27 11.91 -3.26 13.96
N GLN A 28 10.81 -3.45 14.70
CA GLN A 28 9.75 -4.37 14.31
C GLN A 28 8.77 -3.69 13.34
N THR A 29 8.40 -4.39 12.29
CA THR A 29 7.36 -3.95 11.37
C THR A 29 5.98 -4.11 12.00
N ILE A 30 5.15 -3.09 11.83
CA ILE A 30 3.77 -3.06 12.30
C ILE A 30 2.89 -2.86 11.06
N PRO A 31 2.18 -3.91 10.59
CA PRO A 31 1.25 -3.77 9.48
C PRO A 31 0.04 -2.93 9.89
N ASN A 32 -0.65 -2.36 8.89
CA ASN A 32 -1.87 -1.56 9.10
C ASN A 32 -2.90 -1.74 7.96
N TYR A 33 -3.00 -2.94 7.42
CA TYR A 33 -3.92 -3.31 6.33
C TYR A 33 -5.03 -4.28 6.76
N HIS A 34 -4.99 -4.79 7.99
CA HIS A 34 -6.01 -5.71 8.50
C HIS A 34 -7.38 -5.03 8.59
N TYR A 35 -8.43 -5.83 8.60
CA TYR A 35 -9.81 -5.35 8.65
C TYR A 35 -10.03 -4.29 9.74
N GLU A 36 -9.51 -4.53 10.95
CA GLU A 36 -9.64 -3.63 12.10
C GLU A 36 -8.94 -2.28 11.87
N ASP A 37 -7.82 -2.29 11.16
CA ASP A 37 -7.11 -1.05 10.78
C ASP A 37 -7.91 -0.24 9.79
N LEU A 38 -8.52 -0.90 8.79
CA LEU A 38 -9.34 -0.27 7.78
C LEU A 38 -10.63 0.33 8.39
N ILE A 39 -11.31 -0.39 9.29
CA ILE A 39 -12.47 0.12 10.03
C ILE A 39 -12.08 1.29 10.92
N ARG A 40 -10.96 1.20 11.64
CA ARG A 40 -10.47 2.31 12.46
C ARG A 40 -10.24 3.56 11.62
N LEU A 41 -9.62 3.40 10.46
CA LEU A 41 -9.36 4.51 9.55
C LEU A 41 -10.67 5.07 8.97
N TYR A 42 -11.62 4.21 8.59
CA TYR A 42 -12.95 4.65 8.15
C TYR A 42 -13.60 5.54 9.19
N ASN A 43 -13.63 5.13 10.46
CA ASN A 43 -14.20 5.91 11.55
C ASN A 43 -13.48 7.27 11.73
N MET A 44 -12.16 7.31 11.54
CA MET A 44 -11.39 8.55 11.59
C MET A 44 -11.74 9.49 10.43
N TYR A 45 -12.01 8.95 9.24
CA TYR A 45 -12.46 9.73 8.09
C TYR A 45 -13.91 10.21 8.26
N ALA A 46 -14.82 9.34 8.73
CA ALA A 46 -16.22 9.67 8.96
C ALA A 46 -16.41 10.78 10.01
N ALA A 47 -15.47 10.90 10.95
CA ALA A 47 -15.48 11.98 11.95
C ALA A 47 -14.97 13.33 11.40
N ARG A 48 -14.61 13.40 10.12
CA ARG A 48 -14.08 14.60 9.45
C ARG A 48 -14.89 14.92 8.21
N ASP A 49 -15.07 16.20 7.95
CA ASP A 49 -15.71 16.67 6.71
C ASP A 49 -14.65 16.73 5.59
N LEU A 50 -14.48 15.61 4.89
CA LEU A 50 -13.52 15.47 3.81
C LEU A 50 -14.26 15.27 2.48
N GLU A 51 -13.86 16.03 1.47
CA GLU A 51 -14.47 15.95 0.14
C GLU A 51 -14.24 14.59 -0.54
N ASN A 52 -13.02 14.04 -0.41
CA ASN A 52 -12.62 12.81 -1.08
C ASN A 52 -11.99 11.81 -0.11
N PRO A 53 -12.77 11.14 0.75
CA PRO A 53 -12.23 10.09 1.60
C PRO A 53 -11.75 8.91 0.74
N ALA A 54 -10.44 8.70 0.70
CA ALA A 54 -9.81 7.67 -0.10
C ALA A 54 -8.57 7.11 0.57
N VAL A 55 -8.36 5.81 0.42
CA VAL A 55 -7.22 5.06 0.93
C VAL A 55 -6.64 4.16 -0.16
N ILE A 56 -5.34 4.17 -0.28
CA ILE A 56 -4.57 3.16 -1.02
C ILE A 56 -3.83 2.30 -0.01
N VAL A 57 -3.88 0.99 -0.15
CA VAL A 57 -3.13 0.05 0.70
C VAL A 57 -1.88 -0.40 -0.04
N ASP A 58 -0.73 -0.08 0.53
CA ASP A 58 0.56 -0.56 0.06
C ASP A 58 0.77 -2.00 0.55
N ALA A 59 0.84 -2.94 -0.38
CA ALA A 59 0.97 -4.35 -0.07
C ALA A 59 2.40 -4.79 0.23
N ASN A 60 3.40 -3.93 0.01
CA ASN A 60 4.81 -4.22 0.32
C ASN A 60 5.28 -3.51 1.60
N HIS A 61 6.51 -3.01 1.63
CA HIS A 61 7.15 -2.25 2.70
C HIS A 61 6.93 -2.89 4.10
N SER A 62 6.48 -2.10 5.07
CA SER A 62 6.25 -2.61 6.43
C SER A 62 5.02 -3.50 6.55
N ASN A 63 4.07 -3.41 5.63
CA ASN A 63 2.90 -4.29 5.59
C ASN A 63 3.28 -5.74 5.28
N SER A 64 4.26 -5.96 4.40
CA SER A 64 4.80 -7.30 4.09
C SER A 64 6.02 -7.69 4.94
N GLY A 65 6.52 -6.78 5.78
CA GLY A 65 7.82 -6.95 6.41
C GLY A 65 8.97 -7.04 5.40
N LYS A 66 8.82 -6.40 4.24
CA LYS A 66 9.72 -6.47 3.08
C LYS A 66 9.83 -7.84 2.42
N GLN A 67 8.89 -8.73 2.68
CA GLN A 67 8.77 -10.03 2.01
C GLN A 67 7.88 -9.88 0.79
N TYR A 68 8.46 -9.62 -0.37
CA TYR A 68 7.72 -9.21 -1.58
C TYR A 68 6.68 -10.23 -2.06
N LEU A 69 6.83 -11.53 -1.78
CA LEU A 69 5.85 -12.56 -2.12
C LEU A 69 4.56 -12.45 -1.29
N GLU A 70 4.63 -11.84 -0.10
CA GLU A 70 3.46 -11.61 0.75
C GLU A 70 2.47 -10.59 0.15
N GLN A 71 2.89 -9.79 -0.81
CA GLN A 71 2.03 -8.83 -1.48
C GLN A 71 0.75 -9.49 -2.03
N VAL A 72 0.87 -10.69 -2.59
CA VAL A 72 -0.26 -11.43 -3.16
C VAL A 72 -1.31 -11.76 -2.07
N ARG A 73 -0.86 -12.23 -0.92
CA ARG A 73 -1.74 -12.53 0.21
C ARG A 73 -2.39 -11.27 0.78
N ILE A 74 -1.60 -10.21 0.96
CA ILE A 74 -2.07 -8.94 1.52
C ILE A 74 -3.16 -8.33 0.65
N VAL A 75 -2.96 -8.29 -0.67
CA VAL A 75 -3.98 -7.80 -1.60
C VAL A 75 -5.28 -8.59 -1.48
N LYS A 76 -5.22 -9.93 -1.42
CA LYS A 76 -6.40 -10.77 -1.26
C LYS A 76 -7.12 -10.52 0.08
N GLU A 77 -6.39 -10.30 1.15
CA GLU A 77 -6.96 -9.96 2.46
C GLU A 77 -7.67 -8.60 2.44
N VAL A 78 -7.08 -7.60 1.79
CA VAL A 78 -7.72 -6.28 1.62
C VAL A 78 -9.00 -6.39 0.79
N LEU A 79 -8.99 -7.13 -0.32
CA LEU A 79 -10.19 -7.37 -1.13
C LEU A 79 -11.27 -8.12 -0.33
N HIS A 80 -10.88 -9.14 0.44
CA HIS A 80 -11.80 -9.82 1.34
C HIS A 80 -12.43 -8.85 2.35
N SER A 81 -11.65 -7.97 2.93
CA SER A 81 -12.15 -6.91 3.85
C SER A 81 -13.13 -5.97 3.16
N CYS A 82 -12.88 -5.62 1.89
CA CYS A 82 -13.81 -4.82 1.09
C CYS A 82 -15.13 -5.55 0.82
N HIS A 83 -15.11 -6.87 0.60
CA HIS A 83 -16.33 -7.67 0.46
C HIS A 83 -17.10 -7.79 1.78
N HIS A 84 -16.39 -7.87 2.90
CA HIS A 84 -16.99 -8.02 4.21
C HIS A 84 -17.67 -6.74 4.70
N SER A 85 -17.20 -5.56 4.29
CA SER A 85 -17.71 -4.26 4.74
C SER A 85 -17.89 -3.27 3.59
N ALA A 86 -19.12 -2.80 3.40
CA ALA A 86 -19.44 -1.76 2.43
C ALA A 86 -18.71 -0.42 2.75
N ASP A 87 -18.47 -0.12 4.01
CA ASP A 87 -17.75 1.06 4.45
C ASP A 87 -16.27 0.98 4.07
N VAL A 88 -15.65 -0.17 4.27
CA VAL A 88 -14.27 -0.43 3.84
C VAL A 88 -14.19 -0.37 2.30
N LYS A 89 -15.12 -1.01 1.59
CA LYS A 89 -15.19 -0.96 0.12
C LYS A 89 -15.33 0.47 -0.41
N LYS A 90 -16.11 1.30 0.28
CA LYS A 90 -16.26 2.72 -0.08
C LYS A 90 -14.99 3.53 0.13
N LEU A 91 -14.21 3.21 1.16
CA LEU A 91 -13.00 3.94 1.54
C LEU A 91 -11.77 3.52 0.73
N VAL A 92 -11.54 2.21 0.58
CA VAL A 92 -10.38 1.66 -0.14
C VAL A 92 -10.60 1.82 -1.64
N LYS A 93 -9.72 2.59 -2.29
CA LYS A 93 -9.79 2.90 -3.73
C LYS A 93 -8.80 2.09 -4.56
N GLY A 94 -7.86 1.43 -3.93
CA GLY A 94 -6.88 0.62 -4.62
C GLY A 94 -5.79 0.07 -3.72
N VAL A 95 -4.92 -0.69 -4.34
CA VAL A 95 -3.73 -1.26 -3.71
C VAL A 95 -2.48 -0.79 -4.46
N MET A 96 -1.36 -0.74 -3.75
CA MET A 96 -0.05 -0.45 -4.32
C MET A 96 0.79 -1.73 -4.27
N ILE A 97 1.34 -2.13 -5.41
CA ILE A 97 2.10 -3.37 -5.58
C ILE A 97 3.45 -3.01 -6.18
N GLU A 98 4.53 -3.50 -5.60
CA GLU A 98 5.86 -3.41 -6.17
C GLU A 98 6.14 -4.61 -7.08
N SER A 99 6.32 -4.33 -8.36
CA SER A 99 6.45 -5.32 -9.42
C SER A 99 7.55 -4.93 -10.40
N TYR A 100 8.23 -5.92 -10.93
CA TYR A 100 9.25 -5.75 -11.97
C TYR A 100 9.20 -6.93 -12.96
N ILE A 101 10.10 -6.97 -13.96
CA ILE A 101 10.11 -8.08 -14.92
C ILE A 101 10.59 -9.36 -14.23
N GLU A 102 11.76 -9.28 -13.57
CA GLU A 102 12.37 -10.40 -12.84
C GLU A 102 12.08 -10.25 -11.33
N PRO A 103 11.75 -11.35 -10.63
CA PRO A 103 11.41 -11.30 -9.21
C PRO A 103 12.62 -11.00 -8.31
N GLY A 104 12.32 -10.46 -7.14
CA GLY A 104 13.32 -10.14 -6.12
C GLY A 104 14.06 -8.85 -6.39
N ASN A 105 15.31 -8.78 -5.94
CA ASN A 105 16.19 -7.64 -6.17
C ASN A 105 17.63 -8.08 -6.43
N GLN A 106 18.47 -7.14 -6.83
CA GLN A 106 19.91 -7.31 -7.11
C GLN A 106 20.69 -6.14 -6.54
N LYS A 107 21.99 -6.29 -6.42
CA LYS A 107 22.90 -5.18 -6.11
C LYS A 107 23.13 -4.32 -7.34
N VAL A 108 23.41 -3.04 -7.12
CA VAL A 108 23.85 -2.15 -8.20
C VAL A 108 25.13 -2.72 -8.81
N GLY A 109 25.10 -2.95 -10.12
CA GLY A 109 26.22 -3.54 -10.86
C GLY A 109 26.10 -5.03 -11.21
N ASP A 110 25.15 -5.78 -10.65
CA ASP A 110 24.92 -7.18 -11.01
C ASP A 110 24.41 -7.36 -12.46
N GLY A 111 23.82 -6.31 -13.06
CA GLY A 111 23.53 -6.23 -14.49
C GLY A 111 22.38 -7.08 -14.99
N VAL A 112 21.55 -7.66 -14.13
CA VAL A 112 20.37 -8.43 -14.54
C VAL A 112 19.29 -7.48 -15.05
N TYR A 113 19.01 -7.54 -16.35
CA TYR A 113 17.96 -6.71 -16.95
C TYR A 113 16.58 -7.03 -16.34
N GLY A 114 15.80 -5.99 -16.07
CA GLY A 114 14.45 -6.16 -15.56
C GLY A 114 14.35 -6.58 -14.10
N LYS A 115 15.41 -6.47 -13.30
CA LYS A 115 15.41 -6.78 -11.87
C LYS A 115 15.66 -5.53 -11.03
N SER A 116 14.89 -5.36 -9.96
CA SER A 116 14.99 -4.20 -9.06
C SER A 116 16.38 -4.07 -8.45
N ILE A 117 16.88 -2.85 -8.32
CA ILE A 117 18.12 -2.52 -7.60
C ILE A 117 17.85 -1.91 -6.21
N THR A 118 16.60 -1.86 -5.79
CA THR A 118 16.14 -1.34 -4.51
C THR A 118 15.39 -2.42 -3.74
N ASP A 119 14.14 -2.22 -3.39
CA ASP A 119 13.33 -3.23 -2.69
C ASP A 119 12.99 -4.40 -3.62
N ALA A 120 12.85 -5.60 -3.06
CA ALA A 120 12.49 -6.79 -3.80
C ALA A 120 11.05 -6.71 -4.29
N CYS A 121 10.82 -7.05 -5.56
CA CYS A 121 9.55 -6.91 -6.27
C CYS A 121 8.99 -8.28 -6.68
N LEU A 122 7.67 -8.34 -6.91
CA LEU A 122 7.07 -9.46 -7.64
C LEU A 122 7.63 -9.51 -9.07
N GLY A 123 7.77 -10.71 -9.63
CA GLY A 123 8.06 -10.89 -11.04
C GLY A 123 6.83 -10.68 -11.92
N TRP A 124 7.04 -10.69 -13.25
CA TRP A 124 5.96 -10.50 -14.20
C TRP A 124 4.84 -11.55 -14.05
N ALA A 125 5.20 -12.82 -13.96
CA ALA A 125 4.23 -13.91 -13.88
C ALA A 125 3.33 -13.83 -12.65
N GLU A 126 3.92 -13.54 -11.47
CA GLU A 126 3.17 -13.37 -10.24
C GLU A 126 2.29 -12.11 -10.29
N SER A 127 2.78 -11.04 -10.90
CA SER A 127 2.05 -9.79 -11.04
C SER A 127 0.86 -9.95 -11.98
N GLU A 128 1.05 -10.58 -13.14
CA GLU A 128 -0.02 -10.86 -14.09
C GLU A 128 -1.11 -11.72 -13.45
N LYS A 129 -0.73 -12.81 -12.78
CA LYS A 129 -1.67 -13.65 -12.04
C LYS A 129 -2.44 -12.87 -10.98
N LEU A 130 -1.75 -12.01 -10.23
CA LEU A 130 -2.38 -11.19 -9.21
C LEU A 130 -3.40 -10.21 -9.80
N LEU A 131 -3.14 -9.66 -10.99
CA LEU A 131 -4.11 -8.78 -11.67
C LEU A 131 -5.39 -9.53 -12.05
N TYR A 132 -5.28 -10.77 -12.54
CA TYR A 132 -6.46 -11.61 -12.78
C TYR A 132 -7.19 -11.95 -11.48
N ASP A 133 -6.46 -12.35 -10.43
CA ASP A 133 -7.05 -12.61 -9.12
C ASP A 133 -7.80 -11.37 -8.57
N ILE A 134 -7.27 -10.16 -8.78
CA ILE A 134 -7.94 -8.90 -8.39
C ILE A 134 -9.22 -8.71 -9.21
N ALA A 135 -9.16 -8.93 -10.54
CA ALA A 135 -10.33 -8.76 -11.40
C ALA A 135 -11.47 -9.73 -11.04
N ASP A 136 -11.13 -10.94 -10.64
CA ASP A 136 -12.10 -11.96 -10.22
C ASP A 136 -12.69 -11.68 -8.81
N LEU A 137 -11.94 -10.98 -7.96
CA LEU A 137 -12.31 -10.68 -6.57
C LEU A 137 -12.85 -9.27 -6.35
N ALA A 138 -12.80 -8.35 -7.29
CA ALA A 138 -13.29 -6.98 -7.15
C ALA A 138 -14.80 -6.88 -7.40
#